data_22107af487605ed0f381f85547ab1329
#
_entry.id   22107af487605ed0f381f85547ab1329
#
_cell.length_a   1.000
_cell.length_b   1.000
_cell.length_c   1.000
_cell.angle_alpha   90.00
_cell.angle_beta   90.00
_cell.angle_gamma   90.00
#
_symmetry.space_group_name_H-M   'P 1'
#
loop_
_entity.id
_entity.type
_entity.pdbx_description
1 polymer ?
#
loop_
_entity_poly.entity_id
_entity_poly.type
_entity_poly.pdbx_seq_one_letter_code
_entity_poly.pdbx_strand_id
1 'polypeptide(L)'
;MSTQALPGSLAAGTQSVAKPAINPWLVAITVTLATFMELLDTSIANVSLPHIAGGLAVSYDESTWVLTSYLVANAVVLPLSAWLSRVFGRKNYYMACVALFVASSFLCGIAPSLGLLVFFRILQGVGGGGLAPVEQAILVDTFPGAKRAAAFALYSMAIVTAPAVGPPLGGWITDHFSWRWVFFINIPIGIVSLIFTHRLVSDPPQFTAEVKAARAGGRLKIDYFGISLIALGFGALEIVLDKGQREDWLESHFIQIFLTVAIVALIAAIAYEWNHEDPVVEIKLFRERNFAVSNALYFGFFFILFGSTVLIPQILQSLYGYTATDAGLVLGPGAFVIVLMAPIVVRLIPKAGAKKLIVLGSIFMGLAMWRFSSLDLGSDYRAYALARALQGIGLGFFFVPVSSLAYSYLPLNKNNKASSITNLFRNLGGSFGIAFVTTMLERRTQFHHSVLVQHLTPENPIFTQRLENLTQTLANAGSSPDGALQRAYGLVSGLADRQAAFLGAMDCFHALSLVTIATLVLALITKPYRSGGSAGAH
;
A
#
# COMPACT_ATOMS: atom_id res chain seq x y z
N MET A 1 -34.39 -78.80 6.32
CA MET A 1 -34.78 -77.41 6.70
C MET A 1 -33.71 -76.50 6.17
N SER A 2 -34.08 -75.72 5.21
CA SER A 2 -33.28 -74.98 4.26
C SER A 2 -32.74 -73.69 4.85
N THR A 3 -31.43 -73.46 4.81
CA THR A 3 -30.76 -72.19 5.01
C THR A 3 -30.48 -71.54 3.68
N GLN A 4 -31.20 -70.46 3.35
CA GLN A 4 -30.94 -69.61 2.19
C GLN A 4 -29.79 -68.65 2.52
N ALA A 5 -28.74 -68.71 1.71
CA ALA A 5 -27.65 -67.75 1.67
C ALA A 5 -28.06 -66.58 0.77
N LEU A 6 -27.96 -65.34 1.27
CA LEU A 6 -28.12 -64.13 0.50
C LEU A 6 -26.83 -63.80 -0.26
N PRO A 7 -26.91 -63.33 -1.54
CA PRO A 7 -25.71 -62.98 -2.28
C PRO A 7 -25.21 -61.61 -1.89
N GLY A 8 -23.89 -61.56 -1.51
CA GLY A 8 -23.19 -60.30 -1.20
C GLY A 8 -23.10 -59.38 -2.42
N SER A 9 -23.63 -58.17 -2.28
CA SER A 9 -23.43 -57.07 -3.22
C SER A 9 -21.98 -56.56 -3.10
N LEU A 10 -21.18 -56.84 -4.10
CA LEU A 10 -19.91 -56.16 -4.37
C LEU A 10 -20.20 -54.70 -4.75
N ALA A 11 -20.25 -53.83 -3.77
CA ALA A 11 -20.14 -52.40 -4.01
C ALA A 11 -18.71 -52.10 -4.45
N ALA A 12 -18.51 -51.98 -5.77
CA ALA A 12 -17.31 -51.42 -6.36
C ALA A 12 -17.18 -49.95 -5.90
N GLY A 13 -16.42 -49.75 -4.84
CA GLY A 13 -15.98 -48.43 -4.42
C GLY A 13 -15.10 -47.81 -5.51
N THR A 14 -15.68 -46.89 -6.27
CA THR A 14 -14.89 -45.98 -7.08
C THR A 14 -13.96 -45.22 -6.15
N GLN A 15 -12.72 -45.71 -6.03
CA GLN A 15 -11.63 -44.95 -5.45
C GLN A 15 -11.46 -43.69 -6.32
N SER A 16 -11.96 -42.56 -5.84
CA SER A 16 -11.61 -41.27 -6.41
C SER A 16 -10.08 -41.17 -6.31
N VAL A 17 -9.41 -41.18 -7.43
CA VAL A 17 -7.98 -40.91 -7.52
C VAL A 17 -7.75 -39.55 -6.87
N ALA A 18 -7.23 -39.57 -5.64
CA ALA A 18 -6.88 -38.37 -4.91
C ALA A 18 -5.87 -37.60 -5.78
N LYS A 19 -6.26 -36.44 -6.28
CA LYS A 19 -5.31 -35.54 -6.97
C LYS A 19 -4.09 -35.39 -6.05
N PRO A 20 -2.85 -35.47 -6.60
CA PRO A 20 -1.66 -35.31 -5.80
C PRO A 20 -1.78 -34.01 -5.00
N ALA A 21 -1.51 -34.10 -3.71
CA ALA A 21 -1.61 -32.97 -2.77
C ALA A 21 -0.62 -31.90 -3.23
N ILE A 22 -1.13 -30.82 -3.83
CA ILE A 22 -0.31 -29.68 -4.27
C ILE A 22 0.33 -29.06 -3.02
N ASN A 23 1.63 -28.79 -3.08
CA ASN A 23 2.32 -28.13 -1.96
C ASN A 23 1.72 -26.71 -1.73
N PRO A 24 1.15 -26.41 -0.57
CA PRO A 24 0.54 -25.13 -0.27
C PRO A 24 1.48 -23.93 -0.46
N TRP A 25 2.77 -24.12 -0.25
CA TRP A 25 3.77 -23.07 -0.42
C TRP A 25 3.97 -22.66 -1.88
N LEU A 26 3.83 -23.57 -2.83
CA LEU A 26 3.86 -23.22 -4.26
C LEU A 26 2.67 -22.35 -4.63
N VAL A 27 1.49 -22.65 -4.06
CA VAL A 27 0.31 -21.79 -4.24
C VAL A 27 0.57 -20.40 -3.66
N ALA A 28 1.09 -20.32 -2.42
CA ALA A 28 1.39 -19.04 -1.78
C ALA A 28 2.38 -18.19 -2.60
N ILE A 29 3.51 -18.76 -3.01
CA ILE A 29 4.52 -18.06 -3.82
C ILE A 29 3.91 -17.57 -5.12
N THR A 30 3.09 -18.38 -5.79
CA THR A 30 2.48 -18.05 -7.07
C THR A 30 1.54 -16.84 -6.96
N VAL A 31 0.66 -16.81 -5.95
CA VAL A 31 -0.30 -15.71 -5.79
C VAL A 31 0.40 -14.46 -5.24
N THR A 32 1.38 -14.60 -4.34
CA THR A 32 2.16 -13.47 -3.82
C THR A 32 3.01 -12.81 -4.92
N LEU A 33 3.45 -13.55 -5.92
CA LEU A 33 4.22 -13.02 -7.04
C LEU A 33 3.44 -11.97 -7.85
N ALA A 34 2.12 -12.14 -8.04
CA ALA A 34 1.32 -11.16 -8.75
C ALA A 34 1.06 -9.89 -7.92
N THR A 35 0.83 -10.03 -6.62
CA THR A 35 0.71 -8.85 -5.73
C THR A 35 2.05 -8.12 -5.59
N PHE A 36 3.17 -8.84 -5.55
CA PHE A 36 4.50 -8.23 -5.60
C PHE A 36 4.69 -7.41 -6.90
N MET A 37 4.32 -7.98 -8.05
CA MET A 37 4.36 -7.30 -9.35
C MET A 37 3.50 -6.02 -9.36
N GLU A 38 2.28 -6.08 -8.83
CA GLU A 38 1.37 -4.93 -8.73
C GLU A 38 1.97 -3.77 -7.91
N LEU A 39 2.51 -4.09 -6.73
CA LEU A 39 3.11 -3.09 -5.85
C LEU A 39 4.43 -2.54 -6.41
N LEU A 40 5.19 -3.38 -7.11
CA LEU A 40 6.41 -2.99 -7.80
C LEU A 40 6.09 -2.01 -8.94
N ASP A 41 5.08 -2.31 -9.77
CA ASP A 41 4.61 -1.45 -10.86
C ASP A 41 4.30 -0.04 -10.40
N THR A 42 3.52 0.09 -9.32
CA THR A 42 3.15 1.40 -8.75
C THR A 42 4.38 2.18 -8.27
N SER A 43 5.31 1.48 -7.62
CA SER A 43 6.52 2.10 -7.07
C SER A 43 7.51 2.53 -8.18
N ILE A 44 7.71 1.71 -9.20
CA ILE A 44 8.56 2.02 -10.35
C ILE A 44 7.96 3.18 -11.18
N ALA A 45 6.65 3.14 -11.45
CA ALA A 45 5.97 4.17 -12.24
C ALA A 45 6.11 5.56 -11.59
N ASN A 46 6.07 5.65 -10.26
CA ASN A 46 6.23 6.91 -9.54
C ASN A 46 7.59 7.57 -9.81
N VAL A 47 8.67 6.81 -9.76
CA VAL A 47 10.03 7.34 -10.03
C VAL A 47 10.22 7.70 -11.49
N SER A 48 9.47 7.05 -12.38
CA SER A 48 9.58 7.23 -13.84
C SER A 48 8.81 8.43 -14.39
N LEU A 49 8.00 9.14 -13.57
CA LEU A 49 7.15 10.25 -14.01
C LEU A 49 7.91 11.35 -14.78
N PRO A 50 9.09 11.83 -14.35
CA PRO A 50 9.82 12.85 -15.12
C PRO A 50 10.21 12.37 -16.52
N HIS A 51 10.59 11.08 -16.66
CA HIS A 51 10.96 10.48 -17.95
C HIS A 51 9.73 10.27 -18.84
N ILE A 52 8.56 9.94 -18.24
CA ILE A 52 7.27 9.84 -18.95
C ILE A 52 6.85 11.21 -19.47
N ALA A 53 6.94 12.26 -18.63
CA ALA A 53 6.63 13.63 -19.01
C ALA A 53 7.48 14.09 -20.18
N GLY A 54 8.80 13.93 -20.11
CA GLY A 54 9.71 14.26 -21.20
C GLY A 54 9.47 13.41 -22.46
N GLY A 55 9.25 12.11 -22.31
CA GLY A 55 9.05 11.18 -23.43
C GLY A 55 7.72 11.37 -24.18
N LEU A 56 6.71 11.94 -23.54
CA LEU A 56 5.40 12.23 -24.15
C LEU A 56 5.20 13.74 -24.43
N ALA A 57 6.22 14.57 -24.16
CA ALA A 57 6.19 16.04 -24.32
C ALA A 57 5.01 16.71 -23.59
N VAL A 58 4.77 16.30 -22.34
CA VAL A 58 3.73 16.84 -21.46
C VAL A 58 4.36 17.43 -20.19
N SER A 59 3.59 18.26 -19.46
CA SER A 59 4.04 18.77 -18.16
C SER A 59 4.18 17.66 -17.12
N TYR A 60 5.01 17.89 -16.09
CA TYR A 60 5.12 16.98 -14.98
C TYR A 60 3.77 16.75 -14.28
N ASP A 61 2.99 17.81 -14.10
CA ASP A 61 1.66 17.73 -13.46
C ASP A 61 0.67 16.90 -14.25
N GLU A 62 0.67 17.03 -15.59
CA GLU A 62 -0.14 16.15 -16.44
C GLU A 62 0.28 14.70 -16.32
N SER A 63 1.60 14.43 -16.26
CA SER A 63 2.11 13.05 -16.15
C SER A 63 1.66 12.33 -14.87
N THR A 64 1.33 13.06 -13.81
CA THR A 64 0.84 12.46 -12.55
C THR A 64 -0.48 11.71 -12.71
N TRP A 65 -1.28 12.05 -13.74
CA TRP A 65 -2.49 11.29 -14.07
C TRP A 65 -2.21 9.81 -14.38
N VAL A 66 -0.99 9.47 -14.76
CA VAL A 66 -0.56 8.06 -14.93
C VAL A 66 -0.66 7.27 -13.63
N LEU A 67 -0.36 7.89 -12.48
CA LEU A 67 -0.51 7.27 -11.17
C LEU A 67 -1.94 7.39 -10.65
N THR A 68 -2.50 8.61 -10.68
CA THR A 68 -3.84 8.92 -10.18
C THR A 68 -4.89 7.99 -10.80
N SER A 69 -4.88 7.83 -12.13
CA SER A 69 -5.85 7.00 -12.83
C SER A 69 -5.79 5.52 -12.43
N TYR A 70 -4.60 5.00 -12.21
CA TYR A 70 -4.39 3.64 -11.69
C TYR A 70 -4.92 3.50 -10.26
N LEU A 71 -4.55 4.43 -9.36
CA LEU A 71 -4.95 4.39 -7.94
C LEU A 71 -6.46 4.49 -7.79
N VAL A 72 -7.11 5.40 -8.53
CA VAL A 72 -8.57 5.55 -8.56
C VAL A 72 -9.24 4.26 -9.01
N ALA A 73 -8.80 3.67 -10.13
CA ALA A 73 -9.38 2.44 -10.64
C ALA A 73 -9.18 1.25 -9.66
N ASN A 74 -8.00 1.16 -9.05
CA ASN A 74 -7.67 0.17 -8.04
C ASN A 74 -8.56 0.34 -6.79
N ALA A 75 -8.71 1.56 -6.26
CA ALA A 75 -9.54 1.87 -5.10
C ALA A 75 -11.02 1.54 -5.32
N VAL A 76 -11.53 1.74 -6.55
CA VAL A 76 -12.90 1.37 -6.94
C VAL A 76 -13.10 -0.15 -6.94
N VAL A 77 -12.17 -0.90 -7.54
CA VAL A 77 -12.33 -2.35 -7.72
C VAL A 77 -12.06 -3.13 -6.42
N LEU A 78 -11.20 -2.61 -5.57
CA LEU A 78 -10.76 -3.27 -4.35
C LEU A 78 -11.93 -3.72 -3.45
N PRO A 79 -12.90 -2.87 -3.06
CA PRO A 79 -14.06 -3.30 -2.27
C PRO A 79 -15.00 -4.23 -3.05
N LEU A 80 -15.04 -4.14 -4.38
CA LEU A 80 -15.88 -4.99 -5.23
C LEU A 80 -15.31 -6.40 -5.42
N SER A 81 -14.03 -6.60 -5.17
CA SER A 81 -13.30 -7.84 -5.48
C SER A 81 -13.90 -9.08 -4.80
N ALA A 82 -14.43 -8.95 -3.57
CA ALA A 82 -15.10 -10.05 -2.89
C ALA A 82 -16.38 -10.51 -3.60
N TRP A 83 -17.16 -9.56 -4.07
CA TRP A 83 -18.37 -9.84 -4.84
C TRP A 83 -18.04 -10.41 -6.23
N LEU A 84 -17.09 -9.80 -6.95
CA LEU A 84 -16.64 -10.27 -8.26
C LEU A 84 -16.09 -11.71 -8.18
N SER A 85 -15.33 -12.03 -7.13
CA SER A 85 -14.81 -13.39 -6.93
C SER A 85 -15.91 -14.42 -6.66
N ARG A 86 -17.05 -14.04 -6.08
CA ARG A 86 -18.25 -14.91 -5.96
C ARG A 86 -18.94 -15.10 -7.28
N VAL A 87 -19.03 -14.07 -8.12
CA VAL A 87 -19.71 -14.14 -9.41
C VAL A 87 -18.94 -15.03 -10.39
N PHE A 88 -17.65 -14.81 -10.53
CA PHE A 88 -16.82 -15.48 -11.54
C PHE A 88 -16.11 -16.75 -11.03
N GLY A 89 -16.12 -17.00 -9.72
CA GLY A 89 -15.24 -17.96 -9.06
C GLY A 89 -13.90 -17.32 -8.74
N ARG A 90 -13.32 -17.70 -7.60
CA ARG A 90 -12.13 -17.03 -7.07
C ARG A 90 -10.91 -17.19 -7.97
N LYS A 91 -10.62 -18.42 -8.39
CA LYS A 91 -9.53 -18.72 -9.33
C LYS A 91 -9.67 -17.96 -10.65
N ASN A 92 -10.86 -18.03 -11.28
CA ASN A 92 -11.08 -17.42 -12.58
C ASN A 92 -11.00 -15.89 -12.50
N TYR A 93 -11.57 -15.29 -11.45
CA TYR A 93 -11.48 -13.86 -11.23
C TYR A 93 -10.02 -13.41 -11.00
N TYR A 94 -9.26 -14.13 -10.17
CA TYR A 94 -7.83 -13.85 -9.95
C TYR A 94 -7.04 -13.93 -11.27
N MET A 95 -7.24 -14.99 -12.05
CA MET A 95 -6.60 -15.13 -13.37
C MET A 95 -6.99 -14.00 -14.33
N ALA A 96 -8.27 -13.59 -14.34
CA ALA A 96 -8.72 -12.46 -15.14
C ALA A 96 -8.05 -11.15 -14.72
N CYS A 97 -7.90 -10.92 -13.41
CA CYS A 97 -7.18 -9.77 -12.85
C CYS A 97 -5.72 -9.74 -13.31
N VAL A 98 -4.99 -10.86 -13.16
CA VAL A 98 -3.58 -10.94 -13.62
C VAL A 98 -3.49 -10.75 -15.14
N ALA A 99 -4.36 -11.40 -15.91
CA ALA A 99 -4.37 -11.29 -17.37
C ALA A 99 -4.65 -9.85 -17.84
N LEU A 100 -5.64 -9.18 -17.23
CA LEU A 100 -5.96 -7.79 -17.53
C LEU A 100 -4.80 -6.86 -17.15
N PHE A 101 -4.18 -7.07 -15.98
CA PHE A 101 -3.03 -6.31 -15.54
C PHE A 101 -1.85 -6.42 -16.51
N VAL A 102 -1.52 -7.64 -16.94
CA VAL A 102 -0.42 -7.91 -17.88
C VAL A 102 -0.71 -7.33 -19.27
N ALA A 103 -1.92 -7.53 -19.78
CA ALA A 103 -2.32 -7.00 -21.08
C ALA A 103 -2.30 -5.46 -21.10
N SER A 104 -2.88 -4.83 -20.07
CA SER A 104 -2.85 -3.37 -19.96
C SER A 104 -1.45 -2.83 -19.69
N SER A 105 -0.59 -3.55 -18.97
CA SER A 105 0.82 -3.20 -18.80
C SER A 105 1.58 -3.18 -20.14
N PHE A 106 1.34 -4.19 -20.99
CA PHE A 106 1.87 -4.18 -22.36
C PHE A 106 1.39 -2.96 -23.16
N LEU A 107 0.09 -2.65 -23.09
CA LEU A 107 -0.50 -1.48 -23.76
C LEU A 107 0.06 -0.15 -23.22
N CYS A 108 0.32 -0.04 -21.90
CA CYS A 108 1.00 1.12 -21.31
C CYS A 108 2.40 1.30 -21.90
N GLY A 109 3.16 0.21 -22.07
CA GLY A 109 4.51 0.26 -22.63
C GLY A 109 4.57 0.72 -24.09
N ILE A 110 3.53 0.52 -24.87
CA ILE A 110 3.43 0.95 -26.27
C ILE A 110 2.61 2.23 -26.46
N ALA A 111 2.12 2.86 -25.40
CA ALA A 111 1.25 4.04 -25.49
C ALA A 111 1.97 5.21 -26.20
N PRO A 112 1.36 5.80 -27.26
CA PRO A 112 1.94 6.90 -28.00
C PRO A 112 1.59 8.28 -27.43
N SER A 113 0.61 8.38 -26.51
CA SER A 113 0.15 9.63 -25.93
C SER A 113 -0.24 9.45 -24.47
N LEU A 114 -0.26 10.56 -23.70
CA LEU A 114 -0.68 10.55 -22.31
C LEU A 114 -2.13 10.06 -22.14
N GLY A 115 -3.06 10.50 -22.99
CA GLY A 115 -4.47 10.09 -22.89
C GLY A 115 -4.66 8.56 -23.02
N LEU A 116 -3.96 7.93 -23.97
CA LEU A 116 -3.99 6.46 -24.11
C LEU A 116 -3.27 5.77 -22.95
N LEU A 117 -2.15 6.32 -22.47
CA LEU A 117 -1.44 5.79 -21.30
C LEU A 117 -2.35 5.81 -20.06
N VAL A 118 -3.04 6.92 -19.79
CA VAL A 118 -4.00 7.07 -18.69
C VAL A 118 -5.15 6.06 -18.84
N PHE A 119 -5.71 5.91 -20.04
CA PHE A 119 -6.75 4.90 -20.29
C PHE A 119 -6.28 3.47 -20.00
N PHE A 120 -5.08 3.10 -20.44
CA PHE A 120 -4.51 1.78 -20.15
C PHE A 120 -4.15 1.60 -18.67
N ARG A 121 -3.78 2.68 -17.97
CA ARG A 121 -3.57 2.68 -16.52
C ARG A 121 -4.87 2.44 -15.75
N ILE A 122 -6.01 2.98 -16.22
CA ILE A 122 -7.33 2.64 -15.66
C ILE A 122 -7.58 1.13 -15.78
N LEU A 123 -7.38 0.55 -16.96
CA LEU A 123 -7.56 -0.89 -17.16
C LEU A 123 -6.62 -1.73 -16.28
N GLN A 124 -5.38 -1.27 -16.12
CA GLN A 124 -4.38 -1.92 -15.27
C GLN A 124 -4.78 -1.84 -13.79
N GLY A 125 -5.34 -0.69 -13.33
CA GLY A 125 -5.87 -0.51 -11.99
C GLY A 125 -7.08 -1.40 -11.71
N VAL A 126 -7.95 -1.60 -12.71
CA VAL A 126 -9.06 -2.56 -12.62
C VAL A 126 -8.53 -3.99 -12.42
N GLY A 127 -7.46 -4.37 -13.11
CA GLY A 127 -6.80 -5.67 -12.91
C GLY A 127 -6.15 -5.76 -11.53
N GLY A 128 -5.41 -4.72 -11.12
CA GLY A 128 -4.67 -4.68 -9.85
C GLY A 128 -5.55 -4.78 -8.61
N GLY A 129 -6.69 -4.05 -8.58
CA GLY A 129 -7.55 -3.94 -7.39
C GLY A 129 -8.13 -5.27 -6.87
N GLY A 130 -8.16 -6.31 -7.71
CA GLY A 130 -8.59 -7.65 -7.29
C GLY A 130 -7.49 -8.56 -6.75
N LEU A 131 -6.20 -8.25 -6.99
CA LEU A 131 -5.10 -9.18 -6.71
C LEU A 131 -4.92 -9.43 -5.22
N ALA A 132 -4.63 -8.41 -4.45
CA ALA A 132 -4.33 -8.54 -3.03
C ALA A 132 -5.49 -9.11 -2.18
N PRO A 133 -6.77 -8.70 -2.34
CA PRO A 133 -7.88 -9.29 -1.58
C PRO A 133 -8.10 -10.77 -1.90
N VAL A 134 -8.00 -11.14 -3.17
CA VAL A 134 -8.22 -12.53 -3.59
C VAL A 134 -7.05 -13.41 -3.18
N GLU A 135 -5.80 -12.91 -3.27
CA GLU A 135 -4.62 -13.60 -2.73
C GLU A 135 -4.81 -13.94 -1.26
N GLN A 136 -5.15 -12.95 -0.42
CA GLN A 136 -5.34 -13.18 1.01
C GLN A 136 -6.42 -14.26 1.28
N ALA A 137 -7.51 -14.24 0.52
CA ALA A 137 -8.55 -15.23 0.64
C ALA A 137 -8.06 -16.64 0.23
N ILE A 138 -7.26 -16.74 -0.84
CA ILE A 138 -6.64 -18.01 -1.27
C ILE A 138 -5.67 -18.51 -0.19
N LEU A 139 -4.86 -17.64 0.41
CA LEU A 139 -3.93 -18.01 1.48
C LEU A 139 -4.66 -18.52 2.73
N VAL A 140 -5.75 -17.86 3.14
CA VAL A 140 -6.57 -18.29 4.28
C VAL A 140 -7.17 -19.68 4.06
N ASP A 141 -7.61 -19.98 2.85
CA ASP A 141 -8.22 -21.28 2.53
C ASP A 141 -7.18 -22.38 2.31
N THR A 142 -6.01 -22.04 1.78
CA THR A 142 -4.94 -23.01 1.46
C THR A 142 -4.21 -23.46 2.73
N PHE A 143 -4.09 -22.60 3.74
CA PHE A 143 -3.33 -22.90 4.94
C PHE A 143 -4.22 -23.13 6.16
N PRO A 144 -4.03 -24.26 6.91
CA PRO A 144 -4.72 -24.47 8.18
C PRO A 144 -4.26 -23.44 9.23
N GLY A 145 -5.10 -23.19 10.25
CA GLY A 145 -4.94 -22.10 11.21
C GLY A 145 -3.53 -21.87 11.76
N ALA A 146 -2.82 -22.96 12.12
CA ALA A 146 -1.46 -22.87 12.64
C ALA A 146 -0.42 -22.35 11.62
N LYS A 147 -0.63 -22.60 10.32
CA LYS A 147 0.30 -22.21 9.24
C LYS A 147 -0.10 -20.89 8.54
N ARG A 148 -1.29 -20.33 8.80
CA ARG A 148 -1.74 -19.06 8.21
C ARG A 148 -0.79 -17.91 8.50
N ALA A 149 -0.29 -17.83 9.74
CA ALA A 149 0.66 -16.80 10.13
C ALA A 149 1.91 -16.79 9.24
N ALA A 150 2.42 -17.96 8.85
CA ALA A 150 3.57 -18.06 7.96
C ALA A 150 3.24 -17.67 6.51
N ALA A 151 2.04 -18.01 6.02
CA ALA A 151 1.57 -17.58 4.70
C ALA A 151 1.39 -16.05 4.63
N PHE A 152 0.80 -15.44 5.66
CA PHE A 152 0.70 -13.97 5.76
C PHE A 152 2.07 -13.30 5.94
N ALA A 153 3.05 -13.98 6.54
CA ALA A 153 4.42 -13.48 6.60
C ALA A 153 5.03 -13.35 5.20
N LEU A 154 4.86 -14.35 4.32
CA LEU A 154 5.30 -14.29 2.92
C LEU A 154 4.63 -13.11 2.17
N TYR A 155 3.32 -12.97 2.29
CA TYR A 155 2.56 -11.85 1.73
C TYR A 155 3.08 -10.50 2.23
N SER A 156 3.32 -10.37 3.55
CA SER A 156 3.84 -9.12 4.15
C SER A 156 5.24 -8.76 3.65
N MET A 157 6.09 -9.77 3.41
CA MET A 157 7.41 -9.55 2.80
C MET A 157 7.26 -8.90 1.42
N ALA A 158 6.36 -9.39 0.57
CA ALA A 158 6.12 -8.83 -0.75
C ALA A 158 5.68 -7.37 -0.68
N ILE A 159 4.72 -7.04 0.22
CA ILE A 159 4.19 -5.69 0.39
C ILE A 159 5.29 -4.67 0.74
N VAL A 160 6.24 -5.05 1.56
CA VAL A 160 7.27 -4.10 2.03
C VAL A 160 8.49 -4.09 1.12
N THR A 161 8.82 -5.24 0.51
CA THR A 161 9.97 -5.35 -0.37
C THR A 161 9.73 -4.66 -1.72
N ALA A 162 8.52 -4.76 -2.28
CA ALA A 162 8.22 -4.16 -3.58
C ALA A 162 8.43 -2.63 -3.61
N PRO A 163 7.92 -1.82 -2.66
CA PRO A 163 8.21 -0.39 -2.61
C PRO A 163 9.69 -0.05 -2.34
N ALA A 164 10.43 -0.95 -1.67
CA ALA A 164 11.85 -0.74 -1.41
C ALA A 164 12.73 -1.01 -2.64
N VAL A 165 12.35 -1.99 -3.47
CA VAL A 165 13.05 -2.36 -4.70
C VAL A 165 12.65 -1.47 -5.88
N GLY A 166 11.42 -0.95 -5.87
CA GLY A 166 10.85 -0.17 -6.97
C GLY A 166 11.70 1.03 -7.40
N PRO A 167 12.03 1.98 -6.50
CA PRO A 167 12.77 3.17 -6.88
C PRO A 167 14.17 2.88 -7.45
N PRO A 168 15.04 2.04 -6.85
CA PRO A 168 16.32 1.69 -7.44
C PRO A 168 16.18 1.01 -8.81
N LEU A 169 15.24 0.08 -8.93
CA LEU A 169 15.02 -0.65 -10.18
C LEU A 169 14.41 0.26 -11.25
N GLY A 170 13.46 1.10 -10.89
CA GLY A 170 12.80 2.05 -11.79
C GLY A 170 13.78 3.10 -12.32
N GLY A 171 14.61 3.68 -11.43
CA GLY A 171 15.68 4.60 -11.81
C GLY A 171 16.66 3.94 -12.77
N TRP A 172 17.16 2.75 -12.45
CA TRP A 172 18.08 2.02 -13.31
C TRP A 172 17.48 1.72 -14.70
N ILE A 173 16.21 1.31 -14.76
CA ILE A 173 15.52 1.03 -16.03
C ILE A 173 15.39 2.32 -16.86
N THR A 174 14.98 3.42 -16.25
CA THR A 174 14.74 4.68 -16.97
C THR A 174 16.04 5.35 -17.43
N ASP A 175 17.13 5.20 -16.66
CA ASP A 175 18.44 5.76 -16.97
C ASP A 175 19.16 5.01 -18.09
N HIS A 176 19.00 3.67 -18.18
CA HIS A 176 19.73 2.82 -19.14
C HIS A 176 18.90 2.38 -20.35
N PHE A 177 17.56 2.41 -20.22
CA PHE A 177 16.63 2.02 -21.27
C PHE A 177 15.59 3.13 -21.50
N SER A 178 14.36 2.78 -21.82
CA SER A 178 13.23 3.73 -21.93
C SER A 178 12.29 3.54 -20.76
N TRP A 179 11.60 4.61 -20.34
CA TRP A 179 10.51 4.55 -19.35
C TRP A 179 9.44 3.48 -19.69
N ARG A 180 9.31 3.11 -20.95
CA ARG A 180 8.37 2.07 -21.40
C ARG A 180 8.66 0.69 -20.79
N TRP A 181 9.92 0.41 -20.49
CA TRP A 181 10.33 -0.86 -19.88
C TRP A 181 9.85 -1.04 -18.45
N VAL A 182 9.48 0.03 -17.76
CA VAL A 182 8.89 -0.08 -16.40
C VAL A 182 7.55 -0.82 -16.43
N PHE A 183 6.86 -0.78 -17.57
CA PHE A 183 5.63 -1.54 -17.79
C PHE A 183 5.91 -2.95 -18.33
N PHE A 184 6.88 -3.11 -19.22
CA PHE A 184 7.19 -4.41 -19.82
C PHE A 184 7.75 -5.42 -18.81
N ILE A 185 8.37 -4.99 -17.71
CA ILE A 185 8.88 -5.87 -16.65
C ILE A 185 7.78 -6.71 -16.00
N ASN A 186 6.53 -6.25 -16.02
CA ASN A 186 5.38 -6.96 -15.46
C ASN A 186 4.98 -8.17 -16.30
N ILE A 187 5.29 -8.18 -17.59
CA ILE A 187 4.83 -9.21 -18.53
C ILE A 187 5.37 -10.60 -18.18
N PRO A 188 6.70 -10.80 -18.06
CA PRO A 188 7.24 -12.12 -17.72
C PRO A 188 6.77 -12.59 -16.34
N ILE A 189 6.70 -11.69 -15.35
CA ILE A 189 6.26 -12.03 -13.99
C ILE A 189 4.79 -12.47 -14.01
N GLY A 190 3.93 -11.71 -14.70
CA GLY A 190 2.51 -12.02 -14.78
C GLY A 190 2.21 -13.28 -15.59
N ILE A 191 2.92 -13.56 -16.68
CA ILE A 191 2.78 -14.82 -17.45
C ILE A 191 3.14 -16.01 -16.57
N VAL A 192 4.23 -15.95 -15.82
CA VAL A 192 4.63 -16.99 -14.87
C VAL A 192 3.54 -17.20 -13.81
N SER A 193 3.03 -16.11 -13.22
CA SER A 193 1.93 -16.17 -12.26
C SER A 193 0.67 -16.80 -12.87
N LEU A 194 0.28 -16.44 -14.09
CA LEU A 194 -0.89 -17.03 -14.79
C LEU A 194 -0.74 -18.55 -15.00
N ILE A 195 0.41 -18.99 -15.49
CA ILE A 195 0.67 -20.42 -15.77
C ILE A 195 0.58 -21.23 -14.48
N PHE A 196 1.23 -20.77 -13.42
CA PHE A 196 1.24 -21.48 -12.14
C PHE A 196 -0.11 -21.38 -11.43
N THR A 197 -0.80 -20.23 -11.47
CA THR A 197 -2.16 -20.11 -10.93
C THR A 197 -3.12 -21.08 -11.62
N HIS A 198 -3.05 -21.17 -12.93
CA HIS A 198 -3.89 -22.12 -13.68
C HIS A 198 -3.69 -23.56 -13.24
N ARG A 199 -2.45 -23.96 -12.98
CA ARG A 199 -2.08 -25.34 -12.61
C ARG A 199 -2.24 -25.67 -11.13
N LEU A 200 -1.95 -24.71 -10.24
CA LEU A 200 -1.78 -24.96 -8.80
C LEU A 200 -2.97 -24.49 -7.96
N VAL A 201 -3.68 -23.44 -8.38
CA VAL A 201 -4.80 -22.89 -7.60
C VAL A 201 -6.10 -23.61 -7.98
N SER A 202 -6.87 -24.00 -6.97
CA SER A 202 -8.23 -24.57 -7.13
C SER A 202 -9.16 -23.94 -6.11
N ASP A 203 -10.40 -23.67 -6.52
CA ASP A 203 -11.42 -23.18 -5.59
C ASP A 203 -11.81 -24.29 -4.60
N PRO A 204 -12.00 -23.98 -3.31
CA PRO A 204 -12.49 -24.94 -2.33
C PRO A 204 -13.86 -25.51 -2.73
N PRO A 205 -14.13 -26.82 -2.52
CA PRO A 205 -15.41 -27.45 -2.87
C PRO A 205 -16.62 -26.74 -2.25
N GLN A 206 -16.50 -26.29 -0.99
CA GLN A 206 -17.54 -25.54 -0.29
C GLN A 206 -17.87 -24.22 -0.99
N PHE A 207 -16.85 -23.44 -1.35
CA PHE A 207 -17.01 -22.18 -2.08
C PHE A 207 -17.65 -22.42 -3.46
N THR A 208 -17.20 -23.45 -4.18
CA THR A 208 -17.78 -23.81 -5.48
C THR A 208 -19.25 -24.23 -5.36
N ALA A 209 -19.61 -24.94 -4.30
CA ALA A 209 -21.01 -25.32 -4.01
C ALA A 209 -21.88 -24.11 -3.69
N GLU A 210 -21.38 -23.16 -2.85
CA GLU A 210 -22.07 -21.91 -2.54
C GLU A 210 -22.32 -21.07 -3.78
N VAL A 211 -21.31 -20.91 -4.65
CA VAL A 211 -21.42 -20.17 -5.91
C VAL A 211 -22.45 -20.83 -6.86
N LYS A 212 -22.43 -22.15 -6.99
CA LYS A 212 -23.41 -22.89 -7.80
C LYS A 212 -24.83 -22.74 -7.25
N ALA A 213 -25.01 -22.89 -5.94
CA ALA A 213 -26.30 -22.72 -5.28
C ALA A 213 -26.84 -21.28 -5.44
N ALA A 214 -25.98 -20.28 -5.30
CA ALA A 214 -26.35 -18.88 -5.48
C ALA A 214 -26.77 -18.57 -6.93
N ARG A 215 -26.07 -19.15 -7.93
CA ARG A 215 -26.45 -19.05 -9.35
C ARG A 215 -27.77 -19.75 -9.66
N ALA A 216 -27.95 -20.97 -9.17
CA ALA A 216 -29.18 -21.74 -9.39
C ALA A 216 -30.40 -21.12 -8.73
N GLY A 217 -30.23 -20.49 -7.58
CA GLY A 217 -31.29 -19.79 -6.83
C GLY A 217 -31.61 -18.38 -7.34
N GLY A 218 -31.00 -17.90 -8.42
CA GLY A 218 -31.16 -16.53 -8.92
C GLY A 218 -30.74 -15.42 -7.94
N ARG A 219 -30.00 -15.78 -6.88
CA ARG A 219 -29.57 -14.86 -5.81
C ARG A 219 -28.38 -13.97 -6.18
N LEU A 220 -27.70 -14.21 -7.30
CA LEU A 220 -26.63 -13.35 -7.80
C LEU A 220 -27.22 -12.20 -8.62
N LYS A 221 -28.04 -11.37 -8.01
CA LYS A 221 -28.44 -10.10 -8.62
C LYS A 221 -27.29 -9.12 -8.52
N ILE A 222 -26.97 -8.48 -9.65
CA ILE A 222 -25.97 -7.41 -9.66
C ILE A 222 -26.57 -6.18 -8.97
N ASP A 223 -25.97 -5.77 -7.89
CA ASP A 223 -26.32 -4.53 -7.21
C ASP A 223 -25.63 -3.34 -7.88
N TYR A 224 -26.18 -2.91 -9.03
CA TYR A 224 -25.63 -1.78 -9.78
C TYR A 224 -25.60 -0.48 -8.97
N PHE A 225 -26.59 -0.31 -8.07
CA PHE A 225 -26.68 0.91 -7.27
C PHE A 225 -25.61 0.97 -6.18
N GLY A 226 -25.45 -0.09 -5.39
CA GLY A 226 -24.39 -0.19 -4.38
C GLY A 226 -23.00 -0.08 -5.00
N ILE A 227 -22.77 -0.79 -6.14
CA ILE A 227 -21.51 -0.69 -6.91
C ILE A 227 -21.24 0.75 -7.35
N SER A 228 -22.25 1.45 -7.88
CA SER A 228 -22.07 2.84 -8.35
C SER A 228 -21.74 3.80 -7.22
N LEU A 229 -22.42 3.67 -6.07
CA LEU A 229 -22.12 4.50 -4.89
C LEU A 229 -20.70 4.27 -4.35
N ILE A 230 -20.26 3.02 -4.29
CA ILE A 230 -18.92 2.64 -3.86
C ILE A 230 -17.88 3.20 -4.84
N ALA A 231 -18.11 3.02 -6.15
CA ALA A 231 -17.20 3.48 -7.19
C ALA A 231 -17.06 5.01 -7.19
N LEU A 232 -18.19 5.73 -7.12
CA LEU A 232 -18.18 7.20 -7.04
C LEU A 232 -17.53 7.69 -5.74
N GLY A 233 -17.86 7.06 -4.61
CA GLY A 233 -17.37 7.48 -3.31
C GLY A 233 -15.86 7.29 -3.15
N PHE A 234 -15.34 6.09 -3.40
CA PHE A 234 -13.91 5.82 -3.28
C PHE A 234 -13.09 6.44 -4.42
N GLY A 235 -13.63 6.45 -5.64
CA GLY A 235 -12.97 7.08 -6.77
C GLY A 235 -12.79 8.59 -6.57
N ALA A 236 -13.85 9.28 -6.13
CA ALA A 236 -13.79 10.70 -5.81
C ALA A 236 -12.86 10.98 -4.61
N LEU A 237 -12.92 10.16 -3.56
CA LEU A 237 -12.03 10.30 -2.40
C LEU A 237 -10.56 10.17 -2.79
N GLU A 238 -10.21 9.19 -3.63
CA GLU A 238 -8.83 8.98 -4.08
C GLU A 238 -8.31 10.17 -4.90
N ILE A 239 -9.16 10.75 -5.77
CA ILE A 239 -8.82 11.98 -6.50
C ILE A 239 -8.53 13.14 -5.53
N VAL A 240 -9.37 13.31 -4.49
CA VAL A 240 -9.18 14.36 -3.48
C VAL A 240 -7.86 14.17 -2.73
N LEU A 241 -7.54 12.94 -2.34
CA LEU A 241 -6.31 12.64 -1.60
C LEU A 241 -5.05 12.81 -2.45
N ASP A 242 -5.10 12.41 -3.72
CA ASP A 242 -3.94 12.48 -4.62
C ASP A 242 -3.70 13.90 -5.15
N LYS A 243 -4.77 14.63 -5.49
CA LYS A 243 -4.68 15.98 -6.09
C LYS A 243 -4.81 17.12 -5.10
N GLY A 244 -5.31 16.86 -3.88
CA GLY A 244 -5.68 17.89 -2.91
C GLY A 244 -4.59 18.93 -2.68
N GLN A 245 -3.33 18.51 -2.43
CA GLN A 245 -2.24 19.45 -2.19
C GLN A 245 -1.87 20.29 -3.42
N ARG A 246 -1.93 19.72 -4.60
CA ARG A 246 -1.57 20.41 -5.86
C ARG A 246 -2.63 21.42 -6.32
N GLU A 247 -3.87 21.18 -5.94
CA GLU A 247 -5.04 21.98 -6.27
C GLU A 247 -5.47 22.88 -5.10
N ASP A 248 -4.58 23.16 -4.13
CA ASP A 248 -4.83 23.99 -2.95
C ASP A 248 -6.07 23.58 -2.13
N TRP A 249 -6.36 22.28 -2.05
CA TRP A 249 -7.44 21.71 -1.24
C TRP A 249 -8.79 22.41 -1.44
N LEU A 250 -9.35 22.97 -0.36
CA LEU A 250 -10.70 23.56 -0.37
C LEU A 250 -10.78 24.92 -1.10
N GLU A 251 -9.68 25.47 -1.59
CA GLU A 251 -9.67 26.67 -2.42
C GLU A 251 -10.04 26.34 -3.87
N SER A 252 -9.79 25.10 -4.32
CA SER A 252 -10.13 24.61 -5.65
C SER A 252 -11.58 24.12 -5.73
N HIS A 253 -12.35 24.67 -6.68
CA HIS A 253 -13.69 24.16 -6.98
C HIS A 253 -13.68 22.69 -7.43
N PHE A 254 -12.62 22.26 -8.11
CA PHE A 254 -12.44 20.87 -8.51
C PHE A 254 -12.43 19.95 -7.28
N ILE A 255 -11.61 20.25 -6.28
CA ILE A 255 -11.53 19.45 -5.03
C ILE A 255 -12.84 19.53 -4.24
N GLN A 256 -13.49 20.71 -4.16
CA GLN A 256 -14.78 20.85 -3.46
C GLN A 256 -15.86 19.95 -4.07
N ILE A 257 -15.94 19.86 -5.40
CA ILE A 257 -16.91 19.00 -6.09
C ILE A 257 -16.62 17.52 -5.78
N PHE A 258 -15.37 17.08 -5.98
CA PHE A 258 -15.01 15.67 -5.72
C PHE A 258 -15.14 15.29 -4.26
N LEU A 259 -14.80 16.18 -3.31
CA LEU A 259 -14.99 15.96 -1.88
C LEU A 259 -16.49 15.82 -1.53
N THR A 260 -17.33 16.68 -2.10
CA THR A 260 -18.79 16.61 -1.90
C THR A 260 -19.33 15.28 -2.44
N VAL A 261 -18.93 14.90 -3.66
CA VAL A 261 -19.33 13.62 -4.27
C VAL A 261 -18.86 12.45 -3.40
N ALA A 262 -17.60 12.48 -2.93
CA ALA A 262 -17.05 11.44 -2.06
C ALA A 262 -17.87 11.28 -0.78
N ILE A 263 -18.14 12.38 -0.06
CA ILE A 263 -18.88 12.36 1.20
C ILE A 263 -20.30 11.86 0.99
N VAL A 264 -21.02 12.43 0.02
CA VAL A 264 -22.43 12.06 -0.24
C VAL A 264 -22.54 10.60 -0.68
N ALA A 265 -21.69 10.18 -1.63
CA ALA A 265 -21.72 8.81 -2.14
C ALA A 265 -21.33 7.78 -1.07
N LEU A 266 -20.31 8.06 -0.23
CA LEU A 266 -19.90 7.15 0.84
C LEU A 266 -20.96 7.05 1.96
N ILE A 267 -21.57 8.17 2.36
CA ILE A 267 -22.68 8.14 3.35
C ILE A 267 -23.86 7.35 2.78
N ALA A 268 -24.23 7.59 1.52
CA ALA A 268 -25.30 6.85 0.85
C ALA A 268 -24.95 5.36 0.72
N ALA A 269 -23.69 5.02 0.37
CA ALA A 269 -23.21 3.64 0.29
C ALA A 269 -23.33 2.94 1.66
N ILE A 270 -22.89 3.58 2.75
CA ILE A 270 -22.97 3.02 4.10
C ILE A 270 -24.44 2.78 4.49
N ALA A 271 -25.32 3.74 4.25
CA ALA A 271 -26.75 3.61 4.59
C ALA A 271 -27.43 2.52 3.76
N TYR A 272 -27.10 2.43 2.48
CA TYR A 272 -27.65 1.44 1.57
C TYR A 272 -27.16 0.01 1.90
N GLU A 273 -25.84 -0.19 1.99
CA GLU A 273 -25.21 -1.48 2.27
C GLU A 273 -25.56 -2.03 3.67
N TRP A 274 -25.81 -1.14 4.65
CA TRP A 274 -26.23 -1.56 5.98
C TRP A 274 -27.58 -2.27 5.97
N ASN A 275 -28.50 -1.84 5.10
CA ASN A 275 -29.88 -2.36 5.02
C ASN A 275 -30.04 -3.43 3.92
N HIS A 276 -29.04 -3.59 3.05
CA HIS A 276 -29.14 -4.55 1.94
C HIS A 276 -28.97 -6.00 2.42
N GLU A 277 -29.72 -6.95 1.81
CA GLU A 277 -29.70 -8.37 2.18
C GLU A 277 -28.38 -9.06 1.80
N ASP A 278 -27.84 -8.76 0.62
CA ASP A 278 -26.55 -9.28 0.15
C ASP A 278 -25.62 -8.12 -0.26
N PRO A 279 -25.05 -7.42 0.73
CA PRO A 279 -24.26 -6.23 0.48
C PRO A 279 -22.95 -6.54 -0.26
N VAL A 280 -22.52 -5.63 -1.14
CA VAL A 280 -21.24 -5.68 -1.82
C VAL A 280 -20.10 -5.58 -0.80
N VAL A 281 -20.23 -4.61 0.14
CA VAL A 281 -19.32 -4.42 1.27
C VAL A 281 -20.07 -4.74 2.57
N GLU A 282 -19.69 -5.81 3.25
CA GLU A 282 -20.37 -6.26 4.46
C GLU A 282 -19.95 -5.45 5.69
N ILE A 283 -20.50 -4.23 5.81
CA ILE A 283 -20.20 -3.29 6.91
C ILE A 283 -20.51 -3.91 8.28
N LYS A 284 -21.47 -4.84 8.35
CA LYS A 284 -21.86 -5.53 9.61
C LYS A 284 -20.69 -6.31 10.24
N LEU A 285 -19.62 -6.61 9.50
CA LEU A 285 -18.41 -7.23 10.05
C LEU A 285 -17.71 -6.37 11.11
N PHE A 286 -17.86 -5.04 11.04
CA PHE A 286 -17.32 -4.13 12.07
C PHE A 286 -17.99 -4.26 13.46
N ARG A 287 -19.08 -5.01 13.58
CA ARG A 287 -19.64 -5.37 14.90
C ARG A 287 -18.70 -6.30 15.68
N GLU A 288 -17.85 -7.05 14.95
CA GLU A 288 -16.81 -7.85 15.60
C GLU A 288 -15.63 -6.93 15.97
N ARG A 289 -15.37 -6.81 17.29
CA ARG A 289 -14.41 -5.85 17.86
C ARG A 289 -12.98 -6.04 17.30
N ASN A 290 -12.50 -7.29 17.21
CA ASN A 290 -11.14 -7.51 16.73
C ASN A 290 -11.00 -7.17 15.25
N PHE A 291 -12.03 -7.42 14.45
CA PHE A 291 -12.04 -7.04 13.04
C PHE A 291 -12.01 -5.51 12.88
N ALA A 292 -12.87 -4.79 13.61
CA ALA A 292 -12.91 -3.33 13.57
C ALA A 292 -11.56 -2.71 13.99
N VAL A 293 -11.02 -3.16 15.14
CA VAL A 293 -9.75 -2.65 15.66
C VAL A 293 -8.58 -3.02 14.75
N SER A 294 -8.57 -4.23 14.17
CA SER A 294 -7.52 -4.64 13.22
C SER A 294 -7.51 -3.78 11.96
N ASN A 295 -8.69 -3.42 11.43
CA ASN A 295 -8.76 -2.52 10.27
C ASN A 295 -8.31 -1.09 10.60
N ALA A 296 -8.66 -0.57 11.78
CA ALA A 296 -8.15 0.71 12.26
C ALA A 296 -6.62 0.69 12.46
N LEU A 297 -6.07 -0.42 12.96
CA LEU A 297 -4.63 -0.63 13.07
C LEU A 297 -3.97 -0.68 11.68
N TYR A 298 -4.55 -1.39 10.71
CA TYR A 298 -4.06 -1.40 9.33
C TYR A 298 -4.03 0.01 8.74
N PHE A 299 -5.10 0.77 8.89
CA PHE A 299 -5.14 2.17 8.45
C PHE A 299 -3.97 2.98 9.06
N GLY A 300 -3.81 2.97 10.39
CA GLY A 300 -2.76 3.74 11.07
C GLY A 300 -1.34 3.33 10.69
N PHE A 301 -1.07 2.04 10.58
CA PHE A 301 0.27 1.56 10.20
C PHE A 301 0.61 1.82 8.74
N PHE A 302 -0.35 1.66 7.83
CA PHE A 302 -0.14 1.99 6.42
C PHE A 302 -0.04 3.49 6.19
N PHE A 303 -0.75 4.30 6.97
CA PHE A 303 -0.57 5.75 7.01
C PHE A 303 0.89 6.12 7.31
N ILE A 304 1.47 5.53 8.38
CA ILE A 304 2.85 5.78 8.77
C ILE A 304 3.83 5.20 7.73
N LEU A 305 3.58 3.99 7.25
CA LEU A 305 4.47 3.29 6.31
C LEU A 305 4.59 4.06 4.99
N PHE A 306 3.47 4.38 4.33
CA PHE A 306 3.47 5.04 3.03
C PHE A 306 3.89 6.50 3.15
N GLY A 307 3.45 7.23 4.19
CA GLY A 307 3.92 8.58 4.45
C GLY A 307 5.44 8.64 4.61
N SER A 308 6.04 7.77 5.42
CA SER A 308 7.50 7.73 5.59
C SER A 308 8.24 7.23 4.33
N THR A 309 7.63 6.32 3.56
CA THR A 309 8.25 5.77 2.34
C THR A 309 8.33 6.82 1.22
N VAL A 310 7.40 7.77 1.16
CA VAL A 310 7.47 8.91 0.22
C VAL A 310 8.42 9.98 0.75
N LEU A 311 8.34 10.30 2.03
CA LEU A 311 9.11 11.39 2.64
C LEU A 311 10.62 11.15 2.63
N ILE A 312 11.08 9.93 2.95
CA ILE A 312 12.51 9.62 3.07
C ILE A 312 13.27 9.84 1.74
N PRO A 313 12.86 9.23 0.61
CA PRO A 313 13.54 9.47 -0.67
C PRO A 313 13.46 10.93 -1.13
N GLN A 314 12.34 11.61 -0.86
CA GLN A 314 12.18 13.02 -1.22
C GLN A 314 13.22 13.90 -0.51
N ILE A 315 13.42 13.73 0.80
CA ILE A 315 14.44 14.45 1.58
C ILE A 315 15.83 14.14 1.04
N LEU A 316 16.15 12.88 0.84
CA LEU A 316 17.49 12.45 0.44
C LEU A 316 17.86 12.98 -0.97
N GLN A 317 16.91 12.99 -1.90
CA GLN A 317 17.14 13.52 -3.23
C GLN A 317 17.20 15.06 -3.25
N SER A 318 16.23 15.74 -2.60
CA SER A 318 16.12 17.19 -2.67
C SER A 318 17.12 17.94 -1.79
N LEU A 319 17.46 17.41 -0.60
CA LEU A 319 18.29 18.10 0.37
C LEU A 319 19.72 17.57 0.45
N TYR A 320 19.95 16.29 0.18
CA TYR A 320 21.26 15.67 0.24
C TYR A 320 21.88 15.40 -1.12
N GLY A 321 21.11 15.60 -2.22
CA GLY A 321 21.59 15.38 -3.59
C GLY A 321 21.82 13.90 -3.93
N TYR A 322 21.18 12.96 -3.22
CA TYR A 322 21.28 11.54 -3.52
C TYR A 322 20.59 11.23 -4.85
N THR A 323 21.11 10.25 -5.57
CA THR A 323 20.42 9.69 -6.73
C THR A 323 19.13 8.97 -6.29
N ALA A 324 18.19 8.77 -7.21
CA ALA A 324 16.99 7.98 -6.92
C ALA A 324 17.35 6.55 -6.47
N THR A 325 18.43 5.99 -7.03
CA THR A 325 18.96 4.68 -6.65
C THR A 325 19.45 4.67 -5.21
N ASP A 326 20.28 5.64 -4.80
CA ASP A 326 20.82 5.71 -3.43
C ASP A 326 19.72 5.97 -2.41
N ALA A 327 18.80 6.89 -2.71
CA ALA A 327 17.66 7.18 -1.86
C ALA A 327 16.74 5.95 -1.69
N GLY A 328 16.54 5.17 -2.74
CA GLY A 328 15.81 3.91 -2.69
C GLY A 328 16.51 2.83 -1.86
N LEU A 329 17.85 2.74 -1.96
CA LEU A 329 18.64 1.78 -1.18
C LEU A 329 18.53 2.01 0.34
N VAL A 330 18.25 3.25 0.80
CA VAL A 330 17.98 3.54 2.21
C VAL A 330 16.73 2.81 2.73
N LEU A 331 15.77 2.49 1.87
CA LEU A 331 14.57 1.74 2.24
C LEU A 331 14.86 0.24 2.42
N GLY A 332 15.92 -0.27 1.81
CA GLY A 332 16.32 -1.68 1.80
C GLY A 332 16.50 -2.32 3.18
N PRO A 333 17.23 -1.70 4.14
CA PRO A 333 17.43 -2.24 5.49
C PRO A 333 16.12 -2.52 6.23
N GLY A 334 15.10 -1.67 6.06
CA GLY A 334 13.78 -1.91 6.64
C GLY A 334 13.10 -3.16 6.08
N ALA A 335 13.13 -3.33 4.75
CA ALA A 335 12.58 -4.50 4.08
C ALA A 335 13.33 -5.79 4.48
N PHE A 336 14.66 -5.73 4.54
CA PHE A 336 15.49 -6.86 4.98
C PHE A 336 15.17 -7.30 6.40
N VAL A 337 15.03 -6.35 7.33
CA VAL A 337 14.67 -6.64 8.73
C VAL A 337 13.31 -7.30 8.82
N ILE A 338 12.30 -6.88 8.04
CA ILE A 338 10.98 -7.52 8.02
C ILE A 338 11.08 -8.98 7.58
N VAL A 339 11.88 -9.27 6.56
CA VAL A 339 12.12 -10.64 6.09
C VAL A 339 12.72 -11.50 7.20
N LEU A 340 13.70 -10.98 7.94
CA LEU A 340 14.31 -11.67 9.08
C LEU A 340 13.35 -11.84 10.26
N MET A 341 12.49 -10.84 10.53
CA MET A 341 11.54 -10.87 11.63
C MET A 341 10.37 -11.84 11.39
N ALA A 342 9.98 -12.07 10.15
CA ALA A 342 8.82 -12.89 9.81
C ALA A 342 8.84 -14.30 10.45
N PRO A 343 9.89 -15.14 10.33
CA PRO A 343 9.93 -16.45 10.97
C PRO A 343 9.99 -16.36 12.51
N ILE A 344 10.58 -15.29 13.06
CA ILE A 344 10.65 -15.05 14.50
C ILE A 344 9.25 -14.79 15.04
N VAL A 345 8.52 -13.89 14.40
CA VAL A 345 7.18 -13.47 14.82
C VAL A 345 6.19 -14.65 14.73
N VAL A 346 6.25 -15.45 13.65
CA VAL A 346 5.42 -16.66 13.51
C VAL A 346 5.60 -17.60 14.69
N ARG A 347 6.85 -17.77 15.18
CA ARG A 347 7.15 -18.63 16.35
C ARG A 347 6.75 -18.00 17.69
N LEU A 348 6.70 -16.66 17.74
CA LEU A 348 6.36 -15.92 18.97
C LEU A 348 4.84 -15.79 19.17
N ILE A 349 4.02 -15.74 18.12
CA ILE A 349 2.55 -15.59 18.22
C ILE A 349 1.93 -16.62 19.19
N PRO A 350 2.23 -17.94 19.13
CA PRO A 350 1.65 -18.90 20.03
C PRO A 350 2.09 -18.73 21.50
N LYS A 351 3.30 -18.17 21.72
CA LYS A 351 3.90 -18.01 23.07
C LYS A 351 3.52 -16.68 23.73
N ALA A 352 3.64 -15.59 22.99
CA ALA A 352 3.44 -14.24 23.52
C ALA A 352 2.02 -13.71 23.30
N GLY A 353 1.30 -14.26 22.31
CA GLY A 353 0.00 -13.76 21.85
C GLY A 353 0.10 -12.56 20.91
N ALA A 354 -0.85 -12.45 19.98
CA ALA A 354 -0.86 -11.39 18.96
C ALA A 354 -0.88 -9.98 19.55
N LYS A 355 -1.67 -9.74 20.59
CA LYS A 355 -1.81 -8.42 21.25
C LYS A 355 -0.47 -7.85 21.71
N LYS A 356 0.35 -8.63 22.43
CA LYS A 356 1.64 -8.17 22.96
C LYS A 356 2.62 -7.82 21.83
N LEU A 357 2.58 -8.59 20.74
CA LEU A 357 3.45 -8.37 19.58
C LEU A 357 3.03 -7.09 18.83
N ILE A 358 1.73 -6.81 18.68
CA ILE A 358 1.23 -5.58 18.07
C ILE A 358 1.65 -4.35 18.91
N VAL A 359 1.51 -4.42 20.24
CA VAL A 359 1.98 -3.37 21.16
C VAL A 359 3.48 -3.13 20.98
N LEU A 360 4.28 -4.19 20.92
CA LEU A 360 5.72 -4.08 20.70
C LEU A 360 6.02 -3.46 19.32
N GLY A 361 5.29 -3.87 18.28
CA GLY A 361 5.36 -3.29 16.94
C GLY A 361 5.07 -1.79 16.92
N SER A 362 4.02 -1.35 17.64
CA SER A 362 3.68 0.07 17.77
C SER A 362 4.78 0.87 18.49
N ILE A 363 5.39 0.31 19.52
CA ILE A 363 6.51 0.94 20.25
C ILE A 363 7.71 1.12 19.32
N PHE A 364 8.15 0.07 18.61
CA PHE A 364 9.28 0.16 17.67
C PHE A 364 9.00 1.13 16.53
N MET A 365 7.76 1.16 16.03
CA MET A 365 7.35 2.14 15.01
C MET A 365 7.45 3.58 15.54
N GLY A 366 6.97 3.83 16.75
CA GLY A 366 7.09 5.15 17.42
C GLY A 366 8.54 5.57 17.62
N LEU A 367 9.38 4.66 18.11
CA LEU A 367 10.82 4.90 18.26
C LEU A 367 11.51 5.19 16.92
N ALA A 368 11.12 4.50 15.85
CA ALA A 368 11.65 4.75 14.51
C ALA A 368 11.27 6.15 14.01
N MET A 369 10.00 6.53 14.13
CA MET A 369 9.54 7.86 13.71
C MET A 369 10.18 8.98 14.56
N TRP A 370 10.30 8.77 15.87
CA TRP A 370 11.01 9.68 16.75
C TRP A 370 12.51 9.76 16.37
N ARG A 371 13.15 8.64 16.02
CA ARG A 371 14.55 8.66 15.57
C ARG A 371 14.72 9.42 14.26
N PHE A 372 13.80 9.27 13.29
CA PHE A 372 13.81 10.09 12.08
C PHE A 372 13.66 11.57 12.39
N SER A 373 12.76 11.96 13.29
CA SER A 373 12.54 13.37 13.66
C SER A 373 13.70 14.01 14.42
N SER A 374 14.64 13.21 14.93
CA SER A 374 15.84 13.68 15.64
C SER A 374 17.10 13.74 14.76
N LEU A 375 16.99 13.51 13.45
CA LEU A 375 18.08 13.67 12.51
C LEU A 375 18.35 15.15 12.23
N ASP A 376 19.53 15.44 11.69
CA ASP A 376 19.98 16.77 11.28
C ASP A 376 20.51 16.75 9.83
N LEU A 377 20.80 17.92 9.27
CA LEU A 377 21.36 18.02 7.91
C LEU A 377 22.79 17.47 7.78
N GLY A 378 23.47 17.16 8.88
CA GLY A 378 24.77 16.47 8.92
C GLY A 378 24.63 14.96 9.02
N SER A 379 23.42 14.43 9.14
CA SER A 379 23.17 13.00 9.29
C SER A 379 23.49 12.27 7.98
N ASP A 380 24.21 11.16 8.10
CA ASP A 380 24.67 10.35 6.98
C ASP A 380 23.64 9.27 6.56
N TYR A 381 23.97 8.55 5.49
CA TYR A 381 23.20 7.39 4.99
C TYR A 381 22.89 6.38 6.11
N ARG A 382 23.86 6.12 7.01
CA ARG A 382 23.72 5.08 8.06
C ARG A 382 22.65 5.46 9.07
N ALA A 383 22.54 6.76 9.41
CA ALA A 383 21.53 7.25 10.35
C ALA A 383 20.09 6.99 9.83
N TYR A 384 19.84 7.28 8.55
CA TYR A 384 18.57 7.00 7.89
C TYR A 384 18.31 5.49 7.76
N ALA A 385 19.32 4.72 7.34
CA ALA A 385 19.24 3.27 7.19
C ALA A 385 18.92 2.55 8.52
N LEU A 386 19.55 2.98 9.62
CA LEU A 386 19.29 2.43 10.96
C LEU A 386 17.88 2.78 11.46
N ALA A 387 17.41 4.01 11.26
CA ALA A 387 16.05 4.40 11.61
C ALA A 387 15.02 3.58 10.76
N ARG A 388 15.32 3.33 9.48
CA ARG A 388 14.48 2.47 8.63
C ARG A 388 14.51 1.00 9.06
N ALA A 389 15.67 0.48 9.48
CA ALA A 389 15.78 -0.87 10.05
C ALA A 389 14.94 -1.01 11.34
N LEU A 390 14.95 0.00 12.21
CA LEU A 390 14.13 0.06 13.42
C LEU A 390 12.63 0.05 13.08
N GLN A 391 12.22 0.81 12.04
CA GLN A 391 10.86 0.76 11.51
C GLN A 391 10.50 -0.64 11.00
N GLY A 392 11.45 -1.32 10.34
CA GLY A 392 11.30 -2.70 9.87
C GLY A 392 11.00 -3.69 11.00
N ILE A 393 11.62 -3.53 12.17
CA ILE A 393 11.29 -4.32 13.38
C ILE A 393 9.82 -4.08 13.77
N GLY A 394 9.39 -2.82 13.83
CA GLY A 394 8.01 -2.44 14.15
C GLY A 394 7.00 -3.10 13.20
N LEU A 395 7.25 -3.01 11.90
CA LEU A 395 6.40 -3.62 10.86
C LEU A 395 6.38 -5.16 10.95
N GLY A 396 7.54 -5.79 11.25
CA GLY A 396 7.62 -7.24 11.44
C GLY A 396 6.71 -7.72 12.57
N PHE A 397 6.71 -7.04 13.69
CA PHE A 397 5.82 -7.34 14.83
C PHE A 397 4.35 -6.97 14.59
N PHE A 398 4.04 -6.23 13.53
CA PHE A 398 2.69 -5.77 13.27
C PHE A 398 1.93 -6.67 12.28
N PHE A 399 2.45 -6.88 11.07
CA PHE A 399 1.69 -7.46 9.96
C PHE A 399 1.08 -8.83 10.27
N VAL A 400 1.90 -9.78 10.71
CA VAL A 400 1.47 -11.16 10.93
C VAL A 400 0.49 -11.26 12.12
N PRO A 401 0.75 -10.62 13.28
CA PRO A 401 -0.19 -10.65 14.39
C PRO A 401 -1.53 -9.97 14.09
N VAL A 402 -1.55 -8.82 13.40
CA VAL A 402 -2.80 -8.13 13.05
C VAL A 402 -3.61 -8.93 12.04
N SER A 403 -2.98 -9.51 11.02
CA SER A 403 -3.66 -10.42 10.08
C SER A 403 -4.30 -11.60 10.82
N SER A 404 -3.55 -12.22 11.72
CA SER A 404 -4.07 -13.35 12.51
C SER A 404 -5.26 -12.95 13.38
N LEU A 405 -5.21 -11.73 13.96
CA LEU A 405 -6.27 -11.20 14.83
C LEU A 405 -7.52 -10.83 14.05
N ALA A 406 -7.36 -10.22 12.86
CA ALA A 406 -8.48 -9.78 12.02
C ALA A 406 -9.43 -10.92 11.63
N TYR A 407 -8.88 -12.11 11.38
CA TYR A 407 -9.66 -13.29 10.96
C TYR A 407 -10.01 -14.25 12.10
N SER A 408 -9.57 -14.00 13.36
CA SER A 408 -9.67 -14.99 14.46
C SER A 408 -11.09 -15.29 14.92
N TYR A 409 -12.03 -14.37 14.76
CA TYR A 409 -13.41 -14.48 15.22
C TYR A 409 -14.42 -14.49 14.07
N LEU A 410 -13.97 -14.47 12.83
CA LEU A 410 -14.83 -14.45 11.66
C LEU A 410 -15.15 -15.85 11.14
N PRO A 411 -16.37 -16.10 10.67
CA PRO A 411 -16.73 -17.33 9.98
C PRO A 411 -15.93 -17.48 8.67
N LEU A 412 -15.52 -18.70 8.33
CA LEU A 412 -14.70 -18.98 7.15
C LEU A 412 -15.34 -18.52 5.83
N ASN A 413 -16.66 -18.58 5.71
CA ASN A 413 -17.40 -18.15 4.52
C ASN A 413 -17.36 -16.61 4.30
N LYS A 414 -16.94 -15.83 5.30
CA LYS A 414 -16.80 -14.36 5.20
C LYS A 414 -15.38 -13.87 4.91
N ASN A 415 -14.42 -14.78 4.75
CA ASN A 415 -13.02 -14.43 4.54
C ASN A 415 -12.79 -13.52 3.32
N ASN A 416 -13.49 -13.73 2.21
CA ASN A 416 -13.39 -12.89 1.01
C ASN A 416 -13.84 -11.45 1.30
N LYS A 417 -14.99 -11.28 1.94
CA LYS A 417 -15.53 -9.97 2.29
C LYS A 417 -14.63 -9.26 3.30
N ALA A 418 -14.10 -10.02 4.28
CA ALA A 418 -13.17 -9.49 5.26
C ALA A 418 -11.84 -9.05 4.62
N SER A 419 -11.28 -9.82 3.68
CA SER A 419 -10.04 -9.45 3.00
C SER A 419 -10.18 -8.21 2.13
N SER A 420 -11.30 -8.06 1.40
CA SER A 420 -11.58 -6.83 0.63
C SER A 420 -11.62 -5.59 1.52
N ILE A 421 -12.33 -5.66 2.65
CA ILE A 421 -12.41 -4.55 3.60
C ILE A 421 -11.03 -4.25 4.20
N THR A 422 -10.27 -5.27 4.60
CA THR A 422 -8.93 -5.09 5.17
C THR A 422 -7.98 -4.44 4.18
N ASN A 423 -8.01 -4.84 2.91
CA ASN A 423 -7.19 -4.21 1.87
C ASN A 423 -7.65 -2.78 1.56
N LEU A 424 -8.96 -2.51 1.61
CA LEU A 424 -9.49 -1.14 1.49
C LEU A 424 -8.93 -0.22 2.60
N PHE A 425 -8.99 -0.63 3.88
CA PHE A 425 -8.45 0.16 4.99
C PHE A 425 -6.94 0.34 4.91
N ARG A 426 -6.22 -0.65 4.42
CA ARG A 426 -4.80 -0.57 4.14
C ARG A 426 -4.50 0.46 3.05
N ASN A 427 -5.23 0.42 1.94
CA ASN A 427 -5.06 1.35 0.82
C ASN A 427 -5.40 2.78 1.23
N LEU A 428 -6.57 2.98 1.85
CA LEU A 428 -6.96 4.29 2.39
C LEU A 428 -5.93 4.84 3.38
N GLY A 429 -5.43 3.99 4.30
CA GLY A 429 -4.37 4.41 5.22
C GLY A 429 -3.14 4.93 4.49
N GLY A 430 -2.73 4.25 3.42
CA GLY A 430 -1.63 4.68 2.55
C GLY A 430 -1.89 6.01 1.87
N SER A 431 -3.02 6.15 1.18
CA SER A 431 -3.40 7.38 0.46
C SER A 431 -3.54 8.58 1.41
N PHE A 432 -4.21 8.41 2.56
CA PHE A 432 -4.27 9.45 3.59
C PHE A 432 -2.89 9.80 4.16
N GLY A 433 -2.01 8.81 4.36
CA GLY A 433 -0.66 9.01 4.87
C GLY A 433 0.20 9.83 3.91
N ILE A 434 0.13 9.55 2.62
CA ILE A 434 0.82 10.30 1.57
C ILE A 434 0.27 11.72 1.50
N ALA A 435 -1.05 11.89 1.38
CA ALA A 435 -1.71 13.18 1.31
C ALA A 435 -1.39 14.07 2.53
N PHE A 436 -1.40 13.48 3.74
CA PHE A 436 -1.04 14.16 4.97
C PHE A 436 0.41 14.64 4.96
N VAL A 437 1.35 13.76 4.62
CA VAL A 437 2.78 14.09 4.68
C VAL A 437 3.15 15.12 3.62
N THR A 438 2.63 15.01 2.39
CA THR A 438 2.91 15.99 1.33
C THR A 438 2.36 17.37 1.68
N THR A 439 1.12 17.45 2.18
CA THR A 439 0.50 18.71 2.62
C THR A 439 1.24 19.32 3.81
N MET A 440 1.54 18.50 4.81
CA MET A 440 2.23 18.96 6.00
C MET A 440 3.65 19.45 5.69
N LEU A 441 4.39 18.71 4.86
CA LEU A 441 5.74 19.09 4.44
C LEU A 441 5.75 20.47 3.80
N GLU A 442 4.86 20.72 2.86
CA GLU A 442 4.81 22.01 2.16
C GLU A 442 4.44 23.15 3.09
N ARG A 443 3.35 23.00 3.86
CA ARG A 443 2.90 24.03 4.82
C ARG A 443 3.94 24.29 5.93
N ARG A 444 4.58 23.24 6.45
CA ARG A 444 5.62 23.42 7.48
C ARG A 444 6.91 24.01 6.90
N THR A 445 7.26 23.67 5.65
CA THR A 445 8.38 24.31 4.96
C THR A 445 8.13 25.80 4.80
N GLN A 446 6.95 26.24 4.35
CA GLN A 446 6.56 27.63 4.23
C GLN A 446 6.60 28.35 5.60
N PHE A 447 6.08 27.71 6.65
CA PHE A 447 6.13 28.23 8.02
C PHE A 447 7.56 28.44 8.48
N HIS A 448 8.42 27.43 8.40
CA HIS A 448 9.82 27.56 8.81
C HIS A 448 10.59 28.54 7.96
N HIS A 449 10.33 28.59 6.66
CA HIS A 449 10.91 29.61 5.77
C HIS A 449 10.55 31.01 6.21
N SER A 450 9.25 31.29 6.48
CA SER A 450 8.82 32.62 6.94
C SER A 450 9.47 33.02 8.27
N VAL A 451 9.68 32.09 9.19
CA VAL A 451 10.38 32.34 10.46
C VAL A 451 11.87 32.60 10.27
N LEU A 452 12.54 31.80 9.42
CA LEU A 452 13.98 31.96 9.16
C LEU A 452 14.29 33.28 8.46
N VAL A 453 13.48 33.68 7.47
CA VAL A 453 13.67 34.93 6.72
C VAL A 453 13.55 36.15 7.61
N GLN A 454 12.74 36.14 8.68
CA GLN A 454 12.66 37.26 9.64
C GLN A 454 14.01 37.55 10.33
N HIS A 455 14.94 36.61 10.35
CA HIS A 455 16.27 36.77 10.92
C HIS A 455 17.33 37.17 9.87
N LEU A 456 16.97 37.21 8.58
CA LEU A 456 17.87 37.58 7.48
C LEU A 456 17.73 39.06 7.15
N THR A 457 17.86 39.91 8.15
CA THR A 457 17.73 41.37 8.05
C THR A 457 19.07 42.08 8.29
N PRO A 458 19.28 43.28 7.71
CA PRO A 458 20.51 44.03 7.90
C PRO A 458 20.82 44.38 9.38
N GLU A 459 19.79 44.41 10.23
CA GLU A 459 19.93 44.66 11.66
C GLU A 459 20.52 43.47 12.42
N ASN A 460 20.52 42.29 11.84
CA ASN A 460 21.10 41.10 12.45
C ASN A 460 22.62 41.02 12.14
N PRO A 461 23.50 41.23 13.14
CA PRO A 461 24.95 41.26 12.91
C PRO A 461 25.50 39.92 12.43
N ILE A 462 24.88 38.80 12.81
CA ILE A 462 25.32 37.47 12.37
C ILE A 462 25.07 37.30 10.87
N PHE A 463 23.90 37.73 10.42
CA PHE A 463 23.54 37.71 9.01
C PHE A 463 24.48 38.59 8.18
N THR A 464 24.67 39.84 8.60
CA THR A 464 25.53 40.82 7.92
C THR A 464 26.95 40.34 7.78
N GLN A 465 27.54 39.87 8.88
CA GLN A 465 28.89 39.29 8.87
C GLN A 465 29.00 38.07 7.96
N ARG A 466 28.01 37.19 7.98
CA ARG A 466 27.98 36.01 7.10
C ARG A 466 27.87 36.40 5.64
N LEU A 467 27.02 37.37 5.31
CA LEU A 467 26.84 37.89 3.96
C LEU A 467 28.12 38.53 3.45
N GLU A 468 28.79 39.37 4.25
CA GLU A 468 30.08 40.01 3.93
C GLU A 468 31.17 38.97 3.64
N ASN A 469 31.31 37.97 4.52
CA ASN A 469 32.29 36.88 4.32
C ASN A 469 32.05 36.09 3.04
N LEU A 470 30.79 35.79 2.70
CA LEU A 470 30.42 35.12 1.46
C LEU A 470 30.70 35.99 0.25
N THR A 471 30.34 37.28 0.33
CA THR A 471 30.59 38.26 -0.75
C THR A 471 32.07 38.38 -1.04
N GLN A 472 32.91 38.50 0.00
CA GLN A 472 34.36 38.58 -0.14
C GLN A 472 34.99 37.29 -0.72
N THR A 473 34.48 36.14 -0.30
CA THR A 473 34.91 34.83 -0.84
C THR A 473 34.58 34.72 -2.33
N LEU A 474 33.39 35.14 -2.74
CA LEU A 474 32.94 35.12 -4.15
C LEU A 474 33.69 36.16 -5.01
N ALA A 475 33.98 37.35 -4.45
CA ALA A 475 34.78 38.36 -5.12
C ALA A 475 36.23 37.85 -5.36
N ASN A 476 36.85 37.23 -4.35
CA ASN A 476 38.17 36.61 -4.47
C ASN A 476 38.20 35.45 -5.48
N ALA A 477 37.06 34.79 -5.72
CA ALA A 477 36.88 33.75 -6.73
C ALA A 477 36.60 34.30 -8.13
N GLY A 478 36.74 35.62 -8.36
CA GLY A 478 36.64 36.27 -9.67
C GLY A 478 35.27 36.83 -10.05
N SER A 479 34.34 36.94 -9.12
CA SER A 479 33.06 37.62 -9.37
C SER A 479 33.21 39.15 -9.28
N SER A 480 32.46 39.90 -10.11
CA SER A 480 32.34 41.37 -9.92
C SER A 480 31.74 41.69 -8.56
N PRO A 481 32.03 42.85 -7.94
CA PRO A 481 31.51 43.17 -6.61
C PRO A 481 29.98 43.04 -6.49
N ASP A 482 29.24 43.59 -7.43
CA ASP A 482 27.77 43.49 -7.45
C ASP A 482 27.28 42.05 -7.71
N GLY A 483 27.97 41.33 -8.61
CA GLY A 483 27.70 39.90 -8.87
C GLY A 483 28.01 39.01 -7.68
N ALA A 484 29.05 39.32 -6.88
CA ALA A 484 29.39 38.63 -5.66
C ALA A 484 28.31 38.79 -4.59
N LEU A 485 27.81 40.02 -4.41
CA LEU A 485 26.74 40.30 -3.45
C LEU A 485 25.43 39.58 -3.82
N GLN A 486 25.00 39.65 -5.07
CA GLN A 486 23.79 38.93 -5.52
C GLN A 486 23.89 37.44 -5.35
N ARG A 487 25.07 36.85 -5.67
CA ARG A 487 25.32 35.42 -5.46
C ARG A 487 25.35 35.05 -3.97
N ALA A 488 25.89 35.92 -3.11
CA ALA A 488 25.89 35.72 -1.67
C ALA A 488 24.46 35.69 -1.09
N TYR A 489 23.60 36.62 -1.54
CA TYR A 489 22.17 36.58 -1.18
C TYR A 489 21.49 35.28 -1.67
N GLY A 490 21.73 34.87 -2.90
CA GLY A 490 21.20 33.61 -3.44
C GLY A 490 21.65 32.39 -2.65
N LEU A 491 22.92 32.34 -2.21
CA LEU A 491 23.43 31.25 -1.37
C LEU A 491 22.77 31.24 0.02
N VAL A 492 22.60 32.41 0.66
CA VAL A 492 21.95 32.49 1.98
C VAL A 492 20.48 32.12 1.87
N SER A 493 19.76 32.59 0.84
CA SER A 493 18.37 32.19 0.58
C SER A 493 18.26 30.66 0.39
N GLY A 494 19.12 30.07 -0.45
CA GLY A 494 19.13 28.62 -0.66
C GLY A 494 19.45 27.80 0.60
N LEU A 495 20.28 28.33 1.51
CA LEU A 495 20.52 27.72 2.83
C LEU A 495 19.27 27.80 3.72
N ALA A 496 18.56 28.93 3.72
CA ALA A 496 17.31 29.11 4.47
C ALA A 496 16.21 28.17 3.93
N ASP A 497 16.06 28.07 2.60
CA ASP A 497 15.12 27.18 1.95
C ASP A 497 15.39 25.70 2.31
N ARG A 498 16.66 25.31 2.22
CA ARG A 498 17.09 23.95 2.57
C ARG A 498 16.85 23.63 4.03
N GLN A 499 17.13 24.57 4.95
CA GLN A 499 16.89 24.40 6.38
C GLN A 499 15.39 24.35 6.67
N ALA A 500 14.57 25.20 6.04
CA ALA A 500 13.12 25.22 6.20
C ALA A 500 12.49 23.89 5.75
N ALA A 501 12.88 23.40 4.57
CA ALA A 501 12.40 22.12 4.05
C ALA A 501 12.81 20.95 4.97
N PHE A 502 14.02 20.98 5.52
CA PHE A 502 14.46 19.97 6.48
C PHE A 502 13.65 19.98 7.77
N LEU A 503 13.43 21.15 8.38
CA LEU A 503 12.61 21.30 9.58
C LEU A 503 11.16 20.87 9.33
N GLY A 504 10.60 21.23 8.18
CA GLY A 504 9.27 20.76 7.74
C GLY A 504 9.18 19.24 7.68
N ALA A 505 10.21 18.58 7.18
CA ALA A 505 10.28 17.12 7.15
C ALA A 505 10.39 16.49 8.55
N MET A 506 11.16 17.11 9.46
CA MET A 506 11.26 16.67 10.86
C MET A 506 9.90 16.77 11.57
N ASP A 507 9.14 17.84 11.32
CA ASP A 507 7.78 17.99 11.83
C ASP A 507 6.85 16.90 11.32
N CYS A 508 6.99 16.47 10.04
CA CYS A 508 6.23 15.33 9.50
C CYS A 508 6.53 14.03 10.26
N PHE A 509 7.81 13.74 10.55
CA PHE A 509 8.18 12.56 11.35
C PHE A 509 7.67 12.64 12.78
N HIS A 510 7.68 13.83 13.41
CA HIS A 510 7.05 14.04 14.70
C HIS A 510 5.56 13.72 14.67
N ALA A 511 4.83 14.24 13.68
CA ALA A 511 3.41 13.96 13.53
C ALA A 511 3.14 12.46 13.31
N LEU A 512 3.94 11.79 12.47
CA LEU A 512 3.86 10.34 12.29
C LEU A 512 4.13 9.58 13.60
N SER A 513 5.03 10.07 14.45
CA SER A 513 5.29 9.46 15.76
C SER A 513 4.08 9.57 16.70
N LEU A 514 3.32 10.67 16.64
CA LEU A 514 2.07 10.83 17.40
C LEU A 514 0.98 9.87 16.92
N VAL A 515 0.89 9.60 15.63
CA VAL A 515 -0.04 8.59 15.09
C VAL A 515 0.25 7.19 15.66
N THR A 516 1.51 6.87 15.98
CA THR A 516 1.85 5.58 16.61
C THR A 516 1.24 5.42 18.00
N ILE A 517 1.00 6.52 18.72
CA ILE A 517 0.32 6.49 20.04
C ILE A 517 -1.11 6.00 19.86
N ALA A 518 -1.81 6.50 18.83
CA ALA A 518 -3.16 6.01 18.50
C ALA A 518 -3.16 4.51 18.16
N THR A 519 -2.16 4.03 17.38
CA THR A 519 -2.05 2.59 17.09
C THR A 519 -1.74 1.77 18.35
N LEU A 520 -0.96 2.31 19.29
CA LEU A 520 -0.68 1.66 20.58
C LEU A 520 -1.96 1.52 21.41
N VAL A 521 -2.76 2.59 21.52
CA VAL A 521 -4.06 2.57 22.22
C VAL A 521 -5.00 1.55 21.57
N LEU A 522 -5.10 1.55 20.24
CA LEU A 522 -5.89 0.57 19.51
C LEU A 522 -5.44 -0.87 19.79
N ALA A 523 -4.12 -1.12 19.83
CA ALA A 523 -3.59 -2.44 20.17
C ALA A 523 -4.00 -2.89 21.59
N LEU A 524 -4.05 -1.98 22.56
CA LEU A 524 -4.42 -2.29 23.94
C LEU A 524 -5.89 -2.70 24.08
N ILE A 525 -6.78 -2.25 23.22
CA ILE A 525 -8.21 -2.60 23.25
C ILE A 525 -8.57 -3.90 22.51
N THR A 526 -7.62 -4.59 21.86
CA THR A 526 -7.86 -5.88 21.21
C THR A 526 -8.19 -6.99 22.21
N LYS A 527 -9.08 -7.94 21.81
CA LYS A 527 -9.35 -9.16 22.57
C LYS A 527 -8.21 -10.18 22.33
N PRO A 528 -8.00 -11.12 23.28
CA PRO A 528 -7.01 -12.19 23.11
C PRO A 528 -7.22 -12.99 21.81
N TYR A 529 -6.11 -13.41 21.19
CA TYR A 529 -6.16 -14.27 20.00
C TYR A 529 -6.73 -15.65 20.37
N ARG A 530 -7.75 -16.11 19.64
CA ARG A 530 -8.19 -17.51 19.68
C ARG A 530 -7.56 -18.24 18.49
N SER A 531 -6.70 -19.22 18.76
CA SER A 531 -6.28 -20.16 17.73
C SER A 531 -7.51 -20.96 17.32
N GLY A 532 -7.93 -20.84 16.04
CA GLY A 532 -9.16 -21.43 15.53
C GLY A 532 -9.23 -22.93 15.78
N GLY A 533 -9.99 -23.27 16.78
CA GLY A 533 -10.45 -24.61 17.10
C GLY A 533 -11.91 -24.49 17.46
N SER A 534 -12.79 -25.09 16.67
CA SER A 534 -14.22 -25.34 16.91
C SER A 534 -15.05 -24.16 17.43
N ALA A 535 -15.74 -23.48 16.54
CA ALA A 535 -17.09 -23.02 16.89
C ALA A 535 -17.94 -24.28 17.12
N GLY A 536 -17.76 -24.89 18.27
CA GLY A 536 -18.63 -25.91 18.82
C GLY A 536 -19.76 -25.20 19.54
N ALA A 537 -20.92 -25.49 19.11
CA ALA A 537 -22.21 -25.44 19.78
C ALA A 537 -22.23 -24.87 21.23
N HIS A 538 -22.88 -23.72 21.38
CA HIS A 538 -23.83 -23.44 22.46
C HIS A 538 -24.95 -22.64 21.84
#